data_9a7ae3057341955e9e780670415c2b82
#
_entry.id   9a7ae3057341955e9e780670415c2b82
#
_cell.length_a   1.000
_cell.length_b   1.000
_cell.length_c   1.000
_cell.angle_alpha   90.00
_cell.angle_beta   90.00
_cell.angle_gamma   90.00
#
_symmetry.space_group_name_H-M   'P 1'
#
loop_
_entity.id
_entity.type
_entity.pdbx_description
1 polymer ?
#
loop_
_entity_poly.entity_id
_entity_poly.type
_entity_poly.pdbx_seq_one_letter_code
_entity_poly.pdbx_strand_id
1 'polypeptide(L)'
;TSNNTLNKTIQEKDIIINSNTNQIDQLQNNIQEKSTQLNQLQSKLSFQTQYGTAKSRIQNQLSYKLGQAMIINSKSLLGYLIMPMILLNIIISHKQAQKAYKLKIKKNPNLALPPLESYPDYKEALKEKECLTYKLGEALI
;
A
#
# COMPACT_ATOMS: atom_id res chain seq x y z
N THR A 1 19.31 -54.95 -39.27
CA THR A 1 18.47 -53.73 -39.58
C THR A 1 17.51 -53.37 -38.41
N SER A 2 16.86 -54.33 -37.77
CA SER A 2 15.87 -54.10 -36.68
C SER A 2 16.46 -53.41 -35.44
N ASN A 3 17.65 -53.80 -34.98
CA ASN A 3 18.31 -53.19 -33.80
C ASN A 3 18.70 -51.71 -34.00
N ASN A 4 19.07 -51.30 -35.20
CA ASN A 4 19.40 -49.91 -35.50
C ASN A 4 18.17 -48.99 -35.46
N THR A 5 17.03 -49.47 -35.94
CA THR A 5 15.78 -48.75 -35.89
C THR A 5 15.32 -48.57 -34.45
N LEU A 6 15.41 -49.63 -33.64
CA LEU A 6 15.02 -49.59 -32.23
C LEU A 6 15.88 -48.62 -31.44
N ASN A 7 17.20 -48.62 -31.63
CA ASN A 7 18.13 -47.70 -30.96
C ASN A 7 17.85 -46.25 -31.33
N LYS A 8 17.53 -45.96 -32.59
CA LYS A 8 17.15 -44.62 -33.03
C LYS A 8 15.87 -44.14 -32.35
N THR A 9 14.85 -45.00 -32.26
CA THR A 9 13.59 -44.69 -31.58
C THR A 9 13.79 -44.45 -30.09
N ILE A 10 14.70 -45.19 -29.43
CA ILE A 10 15.04 -44.95 -28.02
C ILE A 10 15.65 -43.56 -27.84
N GLN A 11 16.65 -43.21 -28.67
CA GLN A 11 17.34 -41.93 -28.60
C GLN A 11 16.35 -40.75 -28.83
N GLU A 12 15.42 -40.87 -29.79
CA GLU A 12 14.41 -39.88 -30.04
C GLU A 12 13.47 -39.68 -28.82
N LYS A 13 13.08 -40.79 -28.19
CA LYS A 13 12.26 -40.74 -26.96
C LYS A 13 13.00 -40.11 -25.77
N ASP A 14 14.29 -40.41 -25.61
CA ASP A 14 15.12 -39.83 -24.53
C ASP A 14 15.26 -38.32 -24.69
N ILE A 15 15.41 -37.84 -25.94
CA ILE A 15 15.42 -36.39 -26.22
C ILE A 15 14.10 -35.75 -25.81
N ILE A 16 12.97 -36.37 -26.17
CA ILE A 16 11.64 -35.87 -25.82
C ILE A 16 11.45 -35.89 -24.29
N ILE A 17 11.84 -36.96 -23.62
CA ILE A 17 11.76 -37.07 -22.16
C ILE A 17 12.55 -35.95 -21.49
N ASN A 18 13.79 -35.74 -21.92
CA ASN A 18 14.64 -34.67 -21.36
C ASN A 18 14.06 -33.29 -21.61
N SER A 19 13.51 -33.05 -22.80
CA SER A 19 12.83 -31.77 -23.11
C SER A 19 11.62 -31.56 -22.22
N ASN A 20 10.78 -32.59 -22.05
CA ASN A 20 9.58 -32.51 -21.21
C ASN A 20 9.95 -32.33 -19.72
N THR A 21 10.99 -33.00 -19.24
CA THR A 21 11.49 -32.83 -17.88
C THR A 21 11.90 -31.39 -17.62
N ASN A 22 12.68 -30.79 -18.53
CA ASN A 22 13.08 -29.38 -18.44
C ASN A 22 11.87 -28.43 -18.43
N GLN A 23 10.85 -28.71 -19.23
CA GLN A 23 9.62 -27.92 -19.23
C GLN A 23 8.84 -28.05 -17.92
N ILE A 24 8.75 -29.27 -17.37
CA ILE A 24 8.12 -29.51 -16.06
C ILE A 24 8.83 -28.73 -14.97
N ASP A 25 10.16 -28.76 -14.91
CA ASP A 25 10.95 -28.03 -13.92
C ASP A 25 10.70 -26.51 -14.01
N GLN A 26 10.67 -25.98 -15.24
CA GLN A 26 10.37 -24.56 -15.47
C GLN A 26 8.96 -24.20 -15.01
N LEU A 27 7.96 -25.03 -15.31
CA LEU A 27 6.58 -24.81 -14.88
C LEU A 27 6.46 -24.90 -13.36
N GLN A 28 7.13 -25.83 -12.71
CA GLN A 28 7.13 -25.95 -11.25
C GLN A 28 7.72 -24.69 -10.59
N ASN A 29 8.86 -24.20 -11.11
CA ASN A 29 9.46 -22.95 -10.62
C ASN A 29 8.52 -21.76 -10.79
N ASN A 30 7.86 -21.64 -11.93
CA ASN A 30 6.86 -20.59 -12.18
C ASN A 30 5.66 -20.68 -11.22
N ILE A 31 5.16 -21.89 -10.97
CA ILE A 31 4.06 -22.12 -10.02
C ILE A 31 4.49 -21.71 -8.61
N GLN A 32 5.68 -22.08 -8.19
CA GLN A 32 6.22 -21.72 -6.87
C GLN A 32 6.36 -20.20 -6.71
N GLU A 33 6.88 -19.52 -7.75
CA GLU A 33 6.99 -18.06 -7.74
C GLU A 33 5.62 -17.40 -7.66
N LYS A 34 4.67 -17.82 -8.49
CA LYS A 34 3.29 -17.29 -8.49
C LYS A 34 2.58 -17.53 -7.17
N SER A 35 2.77 -18.70 -6.56
CA SER A 35 2.21 -19.02 -5.25
C SER A 35 2.75 -18.09 -4.17
N THR A 36 4.06 -17.81 -4.18
CA THR A 36 4.69 -16.87 -3.25
C THR A 36 4.16 -15.45 -3.43
N GLN A 37 4.03 -14.98 -4.67
CA GLN A 37 3.45 -13.67 -4.99
C GLN A 37 2.01 -13.56 -4.50
N LEU A 38 1.20 -14.60 -4.71
CA LEU A 38 -0.19 -14.64 -4.26
C LEU A 38 -0.30 -14.52 -2.74
N ASN A 39 0.50 -15.28 -2.00
CA ASN A 39 0.52 -15.23 -0.53
C ASN A 39 0.91 -13.84 -0.01
N GLN A 40 1.90 -13.20 -0.65
CA GLN A 40 2.30 -11.83 -0.30
C GLN A 40 1.18 -10.81 -0.56
N LEU A 41 0.48 -10.93 -1.69
CA LEU A 41 -0.64 -10.05 -2.03
C LEU A 41 -1.81 -10.25 -1.07
N GLN A 42 -2.15 -11.48 -0.72
CA GLN A 42 -3.19 -11.78 0.26
C GLN A 42 -2.87 -11.19 1.63
N SER A 43 -1.61 -11.31 2.09
CA SER A 43 -1.17 -10.73 3.35
C SER A 43 -1.28 -9.20 3.34
N LYS A 44 -0.86 -8.54 2.25
CA LYS A 44 -1.02 -7.09 2.08
C LYS A 44 -2.47 -6.66 2.08
N LEU A 45 -3.32 -7.38 1.35
CA LEU A 45 -4.75 -7.09 1.28
C LEU A 45 -5.43 -7.24 2.64
N SER A 46 -5.15 -8.31 3.36
CA SER A 46 -5.67 -8.56 4.70
C SER A 46 -5.28 -7.44 5.67
N PHE A 47 -4.01 -7.04 5.65
CA PHE A 47 -3.53 -5.92 6.47
C PHE A 47 -4.25 -4.60 6.13
N GLN A 48 -4.37 -4.28 4.83
CA GLN A 48 -5.03 -3.06 4.39
C GLN A 48 -6.54 -3.04 4.70
N THR A 49 -7.19 -4.19 4.64
CA THR A 49 -8.60 -4.33 5.01
C THR A 49 -8.81 -4.06 6.50
N GLN A 50 -7.89 -4.49 7.35
CA GLN A 50 -7.99 -4.32 8.80
C GLN A 50 -7.57 -2.92 9.27
N TYR A 51 -6.50 -2.36 8.73
CA TYR A 51 -5.86 -1.14 9.24
C TYR A 51 -5.87 0.05 8.26
N GLY A 52 -6.32 -0.16 7.03
CA GLY A 52 -6.22 0.83 5.97
C GLY A 52 -4.81 0.92 5.37
N THR A 53 -4.48 2.03 4.75
CA THR A 53 -3.20 2.29 4.09
C THR A 53 -2.39 3.36 4.80
N ALA A 54 -1.05 3.31 4.70
CA ALA A 54 -0.18 4.38 5.19
C ALA A 54 -0.48 5.71 4.50
N LYS A 55 -0.76 5.68 3.19
CA LYS A 55 -1.17 6.85 2.41
C LYS A 55 -2.40 7.53 3.02
N SER A 56 -3.46 6.79 3.30
CA SER A 56 -4.67 7.32 3.94
C SER A 56 -4.38 7.92 5.31
N ARG A 57 -3.50 7.29 6.09
CA ARG A 57 -3.11 7.81 7.41
C ARG A 57 -2.34 9.12 7.31
N ILE A 58 -1.43 9.28 6.34
CA ILE A 58 -0.70 10.53 6.10
C ILE A 58 -1.68 11.61 5.64
N GLN A 59 -2.58 11.31 4.71
CA GLN A 59 -3.59 12.25 4.23
C GLN A 59 -4.59 12.67 5.33
N ASN A 60 -4.75 11.86 6.37
CA ASN A 60 -5.54 12.20 7.55
C ASN A 60 -4.78 13.02 8.60
N GLN A 61 -3.48 13.27 8.45
CA GLN A 61 -2.73 14.16 9.33
C GLN A 61 -3.19 15.61 9.18
N LEU A 62 -2.98 16.38 10.24
CA LEU A 62 -3.40 17.79 10.29
C LEU A 62 -2.76 18.60 9.16
N SER A 63 -1.44 18.41 8.94
CA SER A 63 -0.69 19.10 7.88
C SER A 63 -1.35 18.90 6.50
N TYR A 64 -1.66 17.65 6.13
CA TYR A 64 -2.28 17.38 4.83
C TYR A 64 -3.66 18.05 4.69
N LYS A 65 -4.50 17.94 5.72
CA LYS A 65 -5.85 18.54 5.73
C LYS A 65 -5.82 20.06 5.64
N LEU A 66 -4.91 20.72 6.35
CA LEU A 66 -4.73 22.17 6.29
C LEU A 66 -4.27 22.60 4.90
N GLY A 67 -3.22 21.97 4.37
CA GLY A 67 -2.71 22.31 3.03
C GLY A 67 -3.75 22.08 1.93
N GLN A 68 -4.53 21.01 2.01
CA GLN A 68 -5.62 20.76 1.08
C GLN A 68 -6.70 21.86 1.15
N ALA A 69 -7.10 22.25 2.34
CA ALA A 69 -8.06 23.33 2.52
C ALA A 69 -7.54 24.67 1.98
N MET A 70 -6.27 24.99 2.17
CA MET A 70 -5.61 26.18 1.62
C MET A 70 -5.64 26.16 0.09
N ILE A 71 -5.25 25.07 -0.54
CA ILE A 71 -5.21 24.95 -2.01
C ILE A 71 -6.63 25.10 -2.60
N ILE A 72 -7.61 24.46 -1.98
CA ILE A 72 -9.00 24.50 -2.48
C ILE A 72 -9.57 25.93 -2.35
N ASN A 73 -9.39 26.56 -1.21
CA ASN A 73 -10.00 27.86 -0.92
C ASN A 73 -9.24 29.04 -1.53
N SER A 74 -7.95 28.89 -1.89
CA SER A 74 -7.19 29.93 -2.58
C SER A 74 -7.63 30.22 -4.01
N LYS A 75 -8.52 29.37 -4.57
CA LYS A 75 -9.01 29.51 -5.95
C LYS A 75 -10.08 30.60 -6.14
N SER A 76 -10.62 31.16 -5.08
CA SER A 76 -11.67 32.18 -5.14
C SER A 76 -11.49 33.26 -4.06
N LEU A 77 -11.95 34.48 -4.33
CA LEU A 77 -11.92 35.58 -3.38
C LEU A 77 -12.74 35.27 -2.12
N LEU A 78 -13.92 34.67 -2.28
CA LEU A 78 -14.74 34.22 -1.16
C LEU A 78 -14.04 33.12 -0.36
N GLY A 79 -13.36 32.20 -1.02
CA GLY A 79 -12.55 31.15 -0.36
C GLY A 79 -11.46 31.76 0.52
N TYR A 80 -10.79 32.80 0.04
CA TYR A 80 -9.78 33.54 0.83
C TYR A 80 -10.37 34.15 2.10
N LEU A 81 -11.57 34.74 2.00
CA LEU A 81 -12.21 35.40 3.12
C LEU A 81 -12.65 34.43 4.22
N ILE A 82 -13.14 33.23 3.84
CA ILE A 82 -13.62 32.22 4.77
C ILE A 82 -12.53 31.21 5.22
N MET A 83 -11.37 31.24 4.56
CA MET A 83 -10.26 30.30 4.83
C MET A 83 -9.85 30.23 6.30
N PRO A 84 -9.68 31.35 7.05
CA PRO A 84 -9.28 31.27 8.46
C PRO A 84 -10.28 30.46 9.31
N MET A 85 -11.57 30.61 9.06
CA MET A 85 -12.61 29.84 9.77
C MET A 85 -12.56 28.34 9.43
N ILE A 86 -12.32 28.01 8.17
CA ILE A 86 -12.18 26.61 7.72
C ILE A 86 -10.96 25.97 8.38
N LEU A 87 -9.81 26.64 8.39
CA LEU A 87 -8.59 26.14 9.01
C LEU A 87 -8.77 25.92 10.51
N LEU A 88 -9.39 26.89 11.21
CA LEU A 88 -9.70 26.75 12.63
C LEU A 88 -10.62 25.54 12.91
N ASN A 89 -11.64 25.36 12.10
CA ASN A 89 -12.56 24.22 12.24
C ASN A 89 -11.82 22.87 12.03
N ILE A 90 -10.93 22.80 11.04
CA ILE A 90 -10.11 21.61 10.81
C ILE A 90 -9.23 21.30 12.03
N ILE A 91 -8.58 22.30 12.61
CA ILE A 91 -7.74 22.14 13.81
C ILE A 91 -8.56 21.62 15.00
N ILE A 92 -9.71 22.23 15.25
CA ILE A 92 -10.58 21.83 16.36
C ILE A 92 -11.08 20.39 16.17
N SER A 93 -11.62 20.08 14.98
CA SER A 93 -12.11 18.74 14.65
C SER A 93 -11.02 17.68 14.74
N HIS A 94 -9.80 18.01 14.30
CA HIS A 94 -8.67 17.10 14.39
C HIS A 94 -8.27 16.81 15.84
N LYS A 95 -8.22 17.85 16.70
CA LYS A 95 -7.95 17.68 18.14
C LYS A 95 -9.02 16.84 18.84
N GLN A 96 -10.29 17.05 18.49
CA GLN A 96 -11.39 16.26 19.02
C GLN A 96 -11.28 14.78 18.60
N ALA A 97 -11.01 14.52 17.32
CA ALA A 97 -10.80 13.18 16.81
C ALA A 97 -9.62 12.45 17.48
N GLN A 98 -8.51 13.16 17.67
CA GLN A 98 -7.36 12.61 18.41
C GLN A 98 -7.70 12.28 19.87
N LYS A 99 -8.45 13.16 20.56
CA LYS A 99 -8.88 12.91 21.94
C LYS A 99 -9.80 11.68 21.99
N ALA A 100 -10.77 11.59 21.09
CA ALA A 100 -11.67 10.44 21.00
C ALA A 100 -10.90 9.12 20.73
N TYR A 101 -9.92 9.15 19.80
CA TYR A 101 -9.08 8.01 19.52
C TYR A 101 -8.26 7.58 20.75
N LYS A 102 -7.62 8.51 21.45
CA LYS A 102 -6.87 8.21 22.69
C LYS A 102 -7.77 7.57 23.78
N LEU A 103 -8.99 8.07 23.95
CA LEU A 103 -9.96 7.48 24.87
C LEU A 103 -10.39 6.06 24.46
N LYS A 104 -10.59 5.85 23.16
CA LYS A 104 -10.93 4.54 22.59
C LYS A 104 -9.83 3.51 22.84
N ILE A 105 -8.56 3.87 22.59
CA ILE A 105 -7.41 2.97 22.87
C ILE A 105 -7.26 2.72 24.36
N LYS A 106 -7.48 3.73 25.20
CA LYS A 106 -7.40 3.56 26.66
C LYS A 106 -8.42 2.53 27.17
N LYS A 107 -9.61 2.47 26.55
CA LYS A 107 -10.64 1.47 26.88
C LYS A 107 -10.34 0.09 26.28
N ASN A 108 -9.80 0.05 25.09
CA ASN A 108 -9.45 -1.20 24.40
C ASN A 108 -8.14 -1.02 23.62
N PRO A 109 -7.00 -1.44 24.19
CA PRO A 109 -5.67 -1.31 23.55
C PRO A 109 -5.55 -2.02 22.20
N ASN A 110 -6.35 -3.08 21.96
CA ASN A 110 -6.33 -3.82 20.70
C ASN A 110 -6.84 -3.00 19.49
N LEU A 111 -7.47 -1.85 19.75
CA LEU A 111 -7.90 -0.92 18.70
C LEU A 111 -6.81 0.07 18.27
N ALA A 112 -5.62 -0.03 18.87
CA ALA A 112 -4.48 0.79 18.46
C ALA A 112 -4.04 0.42 17.05
N LEU A 113 -3.85 1.45 16.22
CA LEU A 113 -3.31 1.24 14.88
C LEU A 113 -1.82 0.89 14.97
N PRO A 114 -1.33 0.00 14.10
CA PRO A 114 0.09 -0.33 14.03
C PRO A 114 0.95 0.92 13.75
N PRO A 115 2.25 0.91 14.07
CA PRO A 115 3.17 1.97 13.66
C PRO A 115 3.09 2.22 12.16
N LEU A 116 3.25 3.47 11.74
CA LEU A 116 3.10 3.84 10.33
C LEU A 116 4.11 3.10 9.42
N GLU A 117 5.31 2.85 9.96
CA GLU A 117 6.41 2.16 9.30
C GLU A 117 6.13 0.70 9.00
N SER A 118 5.18 0.08 9.71
CA SER A 118 4.81 -1.33 9.52
C SER A 118 3.83 -1.56 8.36
N TYR A 119 3.33 -0.47 7.75
CA TYR A 119 2.38 -0.58 6.66
C TYR A 119 3.07 -1.02 5.35
N PRO A 120 2.49 -1.95 4.60
CA PRO A 120 3.08 -2.45 3.35
C PRO A 120 3.35 -1.38 2.29
N ASP A 121 2.55 -0.29 2.30
CA ASP A 121 2.66 0.85 1.40
C ASP A 121 3.43 2.05 1.99
N TYR A 122 4.12 1.87 3.12
CA TYR A 122 4.78 2.98 3.82
C TYR A 122 5.77 3.77 2.97
N LYS A 123 6.65 3.05 2.25
CA LYS A 123 7.68 3.71 1.40
C LYS A 123 7.06 4.56 0.29
N GLU A 124 5.97 4.09 -0.31
CA GLU A 124 5.25 4.84 -1.33
C GLU A 124 4.47 6.00 -0.72
N ALA A 125 3.87 5.78 0.45
CA ALA A 125 3.10 6.77 1.17
C ALA A 125 3.93 7.96 1.66
N LEU A 126 5.24 7.80 1.87
CA LEU A 126 6.14 8.91 2.20
C LEU A 126 6.14 10.02 1.14
N LYS A 127 5.87 9.69 -0.11
CA LYS A 127 5.73 10.69 -1.19
C LYS A 127 4.61 11.70 -0.91
N GLU A 128 3.59 11.31 -0.15
CA GLU A 128 2.52 12.24 0.26
C GLU A 128 3.04 13.37 1.17
N LYS A 129 4.09 13.11 1.96
CA LYS A 129 4.74 14.15 2.77
C LYS A 129 5.61 15.10 1.96
N GLU A 130 6.07 14.65 0.78
CA GLU A 130 6.85 15.47 -0.13
C GLU A 130 5.99 16.38 -1.02
N CYS A 131 4.68 16.12 -1.11
CA CYS A 131 3.79 16.90 -1.96
C CYS A 131 3.54 18.31 -1.40
N LEU A 132 3.24 19.26 -2.29
CA LEU A 132 2.93 20.63 -1.94
C LEU A 132 1.84 20.74 -0.88
N THR A 133 0.81 19.93 -0.98
CA THR A 133 -0.31 19.89 -0.04
C THR A 133 0.17 19.67 1.40
N TYR A 134 1.03 18.68 1.62
CA TYR A 134 1.53 18.38 2.95
C TYR A 134 2.46 19.47 3.47
N LYS A 135 3.42 19.90 2.64
CA LYS A 135 4.39 20.95 3.00
C LYS A 135 3.74 22.29 3.32
N LEU A 136 2.71 22.65 2.56
CA LEU A 136 1.97 23.88 2.81
C LEU A 136 1.25 23.86 4.17
N GLY A 137 0.61 22.76 4.52
CA GLY A 137 -0.02 22.64 5.82
C GLY A 137 0.96 22.46 6.97
N GLU A 138 2.13 21.86 6.72
CA GLU A 138 3.21 21.74 7.72
C GLU A 138 3.81 23.10 8.08
N ALA A 139 3.95 23.99 7.10
CA ALA A 139 4.44 25.35 7.33
C ALA A 139 3.49 26.22 8.19
N LEU A 140 2.26 25.75 8.42
CA LEU A 140 1.21 26.48 9.16
C LEU A 140 1.11 26.02 10.63
N ILE A 141 1.75 24.90 11.00
CA ILE A 141 1.72 24.30 12.34
C ILE A 141 2.92 24.71 13.16
#